data_831a2f4edc09ff8257e0377741dec984
#
_entry.id   831a2f4edc09ff8257e0377741dec984
#
_cell.length_a   1.000
_cell.length_b   1.000
_cell.length_c   1.000
_cell.angle_alpha   90.00
_cell.angle_beta   90.00
_cell.angle_gamma   90.00
#
_symmetry.space_group_name_H-M   'P 1'
#
loop_
_entity.id
_entity.type
_entity.pdbx_description
1 polymer ?
#
loop_
_entity_poly.entity_id
_entity_poly.type
_entity_poly.pdbx_seq_one_letter_code
_entity_poly.pdbx_strand_id
1 'polypeptide(L)'
;GLVGSEMCIRDRVGLISKVPDDYFVFPAAMSMHHNYFNGLAYHTYSMLMLADKFLEVYEGMNADLLYAGVLLHDIGKTKELTGPRSPLYTEEGNLLGHIVIGLQMLAIEAAEQHVDDTEEYKTLSHLVASHHGELEFGSPKEPAIMEAFALHFIDLADSKMAPISAEILKTQKGAYSSPITSLNRKSIY
;
A
#
# COMPACT_ATOMS: atom_id res chain seq x y z
N GLY A 1 8.25 25.20 10.40
CA GLY A 1 7.49 24.72 10.75
C GLY A 1 6.20 23.89 10.78
N LEU A 2 5.11 24.42 11.30
CA LEU A 2 3.83 23.71 11.48
C LEU A 2 2.95 23.66 10.22
N VAL A 3 3.29 24.39 9.17
CA VAL A 3 2.46 24.54 7.97
C VAL A 3 2.50 23.26 7.08
N GLY A 4 3.61 22.54 7.04
CA GLY A 4 3.74 21.32 6.24
C GLY A 4 2.95 20.13 6.80
N SER A 5 2.91 19.93 8.12
CA SER A 5 2.22 18.81 8.75
C SER A 5 0.69 18.91 8.67
N GLU A 6 0.13 20.12 8.79
CA GLU A 6 -1.33 20.32 8.68
C GLU A 6 -1.84 20.08 7.24
N MET A 7 -1.06 20.49 6.23
CA MET A 7 -1.42 20.27 4.83
C MET A 7 -1.39 18.79 4.46
N CYS A 8 -0.35 18.07 4.85
CA CYS A 8 -0.22 16.62 4.60
C CYS A 8 -1.34 15.80 5.30
N ILE A 9 -1.76 16.18 6.51
CA ILE A 9 -2.89 15.57 7.22
C ILE A 9 -4.20 15.83 6.50
N ARG A 10 -4.42 17.06 6.01
CA ARG A 10 -5.63 17.47 5.30
C ARG A 10 -5.81 16.69 4.00
N ASP A 11 -4.74 16.50 3.22
CA ASP A 11 -4.76 15.77 1.96
C ASP A 11 -5.09 14.28 2.18
N ARG A 12 -4.52 13.67 3.22
CA ARG A 12 -4.82 12.28 3.62
C ARG A 12 -6.29 12.08 3.99
N VAL A 13 -6.82 12.94 4.83
CA VAL A 13 -8.22 12.89 5.27
C VAL A 13 -9.16 13.16 4.11
N GLY A 14 -8.84 14.12 3.25
CA GLY A 14 -9.62 14.45 2.07
C GLY A 14 -9.77 13.27 1.12
N LEU A 15 -8.67 12.62 0.75
CA LEU A 15 -8.71 11.47 -0.16
C LEU A 15 -9.37 10.25 0.48
N ILE A 16 -9.06 9.94 1.75
CA ILE A 16 -9.67 8.83 2.46
C ILE A 16 -11.18 9.03 2.64
N SER A 17 -11.63 10.27 2.87
CA SER A 17 -13.07 10.57 3.02
C SER A 17 -13.85 10.43 1.69
N LYS A 18 -13.18 10.40 0.56
CA LYS A 18 -13.78 10.25 -0.78
C LYS A 18 -13.74 8.82 -1.32
N VAL A 19 -13.06 7.89 -0.63
CA VAL A 19 -13.13 6.47 -1.02
C VAL A 19 -14.48 5.90 -0.65
N PRO A 20 -14.95 4.86 -1.36
CA PRO A 20 -16.19 4.17 -1.01
C PRO A 20 -16.20 3.68 0.43
N ASP A 21 -17.35 3.68 1.08
CA ASP A 21 -17.52 3.21 2.47
C ASP A 21 -17.00 1.77 2.66
N ASP A 22 -16.94 1.00 1.58
CA ASP A 22 -16.42 -0.36 1.57
C ASP A 22 -14.91 -0.48 1.33
N TYR A 23 -14.15 0.64 1.26
CA TYR A 23 -12.69 0.61 1.16
C TYR A 23 -12.02 -0.36 2.13
N PHE A 24 -12.46 -0.31 3.38
CA PHE A 24 -11.90 -1.14 4.44
C PHE A 24 -12.25 -2.63 4.32
N VAL A 25 -13.18 -2.98 3.45
CA VAL A 25 -13.60 -4.38 3.22
C VAL A 25 -13.01 -4.98 1.94
N PHE A 26 -12.31 -4.18 1.11
CA PHE A 26 -11.63 -4.67 -0.08
C PHE A 26 -10.51 -5.67 0.26
N PRO A 27 -10.26 -6.68 -0.61
CA PRO A 27 -9.07 -7.51 -0.50
C PRO A 27 -7.83 -6.74 -0.95
N ALA A 28 -6.67 -7.06 -0.39
CA ALA A 28 -5.41 -6.45 -0.81
C ALA A 28 -4.92 -6.98 -2.18
N ALA A 29 -5.36 -8.18 -2.59
CA ALA A 29 -4.98 -8.79 -3.85
C ALA A 29 -6.03 -9.80 -4.33
N MET A 30 -6.01 -10.16 -5.63
CA MET A 30 -6.90 -11.17 -6.22
C MET A 30 -6.56 -12.60 -5.80
N SER A 31 -5.27 -12.94 -5.62
CA SER A 31 -4.82 -14.31 -5.40
C SER A 31 -3.58 -14.45 -4.51
N MET A 32 -3.08 -13.34 -3.97
CA MET A 32 -1.85 -13.27 -3.20
C MET A 32 -2.14 -13.13 -1.69
N HIS A 33 -1.33 -12.33 -0.98
CA HIS A 33 -1.54 -12.01 0.43
C HIS A 33 -2.84 -11.24 0.65
N HIS A 34 -3.45 -11.39 1.82
CA HIS A 34 -4.67 -10.69 2.22
C HIS A 34 -5.84 -10.75 1.21
N ASN A 35 -5.94 -11.86 0.45
CA ASN A 35 -7.05 -12.13 -0.45
C ASN A 35 -8.29 -12.60 0.35
N TYR A 36 -8.79 -11.76 1.22
CA TYR A 36 -10.00 -11.99 2.01
C TYR A 36 -10.67 -10.67 2.33
N PHE A 37 -11.89 -10.77 2.82
CA PHE A 37 -12.67 -9.63 3.28
C PHE A 37 -11.88 -8.82 4.33
N ASN A 38 -11.77 -7.50 4.17
CA ASN A 38 -10.92 -6.58 4.94
C ASN A 38 -9.40 -6.75 4.72
N GLY A 39 -8.98 -7.44 3.68
CA GLY A 39 -7.55 -7.69 3.43
C GLY A 39 -6.73 -6.42 3.28
N LEU A 40 -7.26 -5.42 2.54
CA LEU A 40 -6.60 -4.14 2.32
C LEU A 40 -6.44 -3.33 3.62
N ALA A 41 -7.48 -3.30 4.46
CA ALA A 41 -7.41 -2.63 5.75
C ALA A 41 -6.43 -3.30 6.71
N TYR A 42 -6.40 -4.63 6.74
CA TYR A 42 -5.45 -5.37 7.57
C TYR A 42 -4.01 -5.16 7.11
N HIS A 43 -3.76 -5.22 5.80
CA HIS A 43 -2.47 -4.91 5.18
C HIS A 43 -2.00 -3.51 5.57
N THR A 44 -2.84 -2.49 5.34
CA THR A 44 -2.54 -1.11 5.74
C THR A 44 -2.24 -0.98 7.23
N TYR A 45 -3.01 -1.65 8.10
CA TYR A 45 -2.80 -1.63 9.53
C TYR A 45 -1.45 -2.25 9.95
N SER A 46 -1.10 -3.43 9.42
CA SER A 46 0.18 -4.05 9.73
C SER A 46 1.36 -3.24 9.19
N MET A 47 1.21 -2.62 8.02
CA MET A 47 2.21 -1.70 7.49
C MET A 47 2.40 -0.45 8.37
N LEU A 48 1.34 0.11 8.95
CA LEU A 48 1.46 1.24 9.90
C LEU A 48 2.26 0.82 11.14
N MET A 49 2.02 -0.38 11.68
CA MET A 49 2.80 -0.90 12.81
C MET A 49 4.28 -1.10 12.46
N LEU A 50 4.59 -1.53 11.23
CA LEU A 50 5.97 -1.64 10.76
C LEU A 50 6.59 -0.26 10.53
N ALA A 51 5.84 0.70 10.00
CA ALA A 51 6.30 2.08 9.80
C ALA A 51 6.74 2.72 11.13
N ASP A 52 6.01 2.51 12.22
CA ASP A 52 6.42 2.95 13.56
C ASP A 52 7.82 2.42 13.92
N LYS A 53 8.11 1.16 13.62
CA LYS A 53 9.41 0.55 13.92
C LYS A 53 10.52 1.06 13.00
N PHE A 54 10.22 1.34 11.74
CA PHE A 54 11.18 2.01 10.86
C PHE A 54 11.54 3.41 11.34
N LEU A 55 10.55 4.19 11.77
CA LEU A 55 10.74 5.53 12.33
C LEU A 55 11.51 5.53 13.65
N GLU A 56 11.36 4.49 14.48
CA GLU A 56 12.14 4.32 15.72
C GLU A 56 13.62 3.99 15.45
N VAL A 57 13.91 3.29 14.35
CA VAL A 57 15.27 2.79 14.04
C VAL A 57 16.04 3.73 13.13
N TYR A 58 15.39 4.35 12.17
CA TYR A 58 16.03 5.17 11.13
C TYR A 58 15.64 6.64 11.27
N GLU A 59 16.58 7.44 11.76
CA GLU A 59 16.40 8.89 11.91
C GLU A 59 16.37 9.60 10.54
N GLY A 60 15.67 10.73 10.48
CA GLY A 60 15.66 11.63 9.32
C GLY A 60 14.50 11.40 8.35
N MET A 61 13.64 10.41 8.55
CA MET A 61 12.41 10.24 7.78
C MET A 61 11.33 11.23 8.21
N ASN A 62 10.54 11.70 7.25
CA ASN A 62 9.31 12.41 7.51
C ASN A 62 8.19 11.40 7.84
N ALA A 63 7.81 11.34 9.13
CA ALA A 63 6.80 10.41 9.60
C ALA A 63 5.43 10.61 8.91
N ASP A 64 5.01 11.87 8.74
CA ASP A 64 3.74 12.19 8.09
C ASP A 64 3.69 11.72 6.64
N LEU A 65 4.80 11.88 5.91
CA LEU A 65 4.91 11.41 4.53
C LEU A 65 4.88 9.88 4.45
N LEU A 66 5.60 9.18 5.35
CA LEU A 66 5.60 7.72 5.39
C LEU A 66 4.21 7.17 5.71
N TYR A 67 3.52 7.71 6.73
CA TYR A 67 2.15 7.28 7.05
C TYR A 67 1.17 7.58 5.91
N ALA A 68 1.30 8.73 5.25
CA ALA A 68 0.48 9.04 4.07
C ALA A 68 0.72 8.03 2.94
N GLY A 69 1.98 7.70 2.68
CA GLY A 69 2.34 6.66 1.72
C GLY A 69 1.70 5.31 2.05
N VAL A 70 1.82 4.86 3.30
CA VAL A 70 1.20 3.60 3.77
C VAL A 70 -0.31 3.60 3.59
N LEU A 71 -0.98 4.72 3.89
CA LEU A 71 -2.44 4.81 3.76
C LEU A 71 -2.92 4.84 2.31
N LEU A 72 -2.11 5.36 1.38
CA LEU A 72 -2.56 5.71 0.04
C LEU A 72 -1.90 4.89 -1.09
N HIS A 73 -0.82 4.11 -0.82
CA HIS A 73 -0.11 3.39 -1.87
C HIS A 73 -1.02 2.50 -2.72
N ASP A 74 -1.97 1.89 -2.11
CA ASP A 74 -2.91 0.91 -2.69
C ASP A 74 -4.33 1.45 -2.92
N ILE A 75 -4.55 2.76 -2.76
CA ILE A 75 -5.89 3.37 -2.88
C ILE A 75 -6.56 3.07 -4.23
N GLY A 76 -5.77 2.95 -5.29
CA GLY A 76 -6.26 2.63 -6.64
C GLY A 76 -6.93 1.27 -6.75
N LYS A 77 -6.69 0.33 -5.83
CA LYS A 77 -7.36 -0.98 -5.79
C LYS A 77 -8.87 -0.87 -5.63
N THR A 78 -9.36 0.22 -5.05
CA THR A 78 -10.79 0.50 -4.92
C THR A 78 -11.50 0.73 -6.26
N LYS A 79 -10.76 1.09 -7.32
CA LYS A 79 -11.27 1.21 -8.69
C LYS A 79 -10.71 0.13 -9.61
N GLU A 80 -9.55 -0.43 -9.30
CA GLU A 80 -8.98 -1.56 -10.03
C GLU A 80 -9.88 -2.79 -9.96
N LEU A 81 -10.56 -3.01 -8.83
CA LEU A 81 -11.39 -4.18 -8.56
C LEU A 81 -12.88 -3.82 -8.49
N THR A 82 -13.74 -4.77 -8.89
CA THR A 82 -15.20 -4.56 -8.94
C THR A 82 -15.90 -4.50 -7.58
N GLY A 83 -15.21 -4.85 -6.50
CA GLY A 83 -15.76 -4.82 -5.15
C GLY A 83 -15.18 -5.92 -4.24
N PRO A 84 -15.57 -5.94 -2.95
CA PRO A 84 -14.95 -6.80 -1.96
C PRO A 84 -15.38 -8.28 -2.02
N ARG A 85 -16.51 -8.58 -2.68
CA ARG A 85 -17.03 -9.95 -2.81
C ARG A 85 -16.75 -10.49 -4.20
N SER A 86 -15.92 -11.52 -4.31
CA SER A 86 -15.51 -12.12 -5.59
C SER A 86 -14.95 -11.06 -6.56
N PRO A 87 -13.88 -10.36 -6.19
CA PRO A 87 -13.34 -9.26 -6.98
C PRO A 87 -12.91 -9.74 -8.36
N LEU A 88 -13.22 -8.94 -9.37
CA LEU A 88 -12.71 -9.07 -10.74
C LEU A 88 -12.00 -7.76 -11.08
N TYR A 89 -11.07 -7.79 -12.01
CA TYR A 89 -10.51 -6.56 -12.54
C TYR A 89 -11.57 -5.81 -13.32
N THR A 90 -11.67 -4.50 -13.08
CA THR A 90 -12.43 -3.59 -13.95
C THR A 90 -11.73 -3.43 -15.30
N GLU A 91 -12.39 -2.81 -16.28
CA GLU A 91 -11.74 -2.46 -17.54
C GLU A 91 -10.56 -1.50 -17.28
N GLU A 92 -10.76 -0.48 -16.47
CA GLU A 92 -9.74 0.47 -16.07
C GLU A 92 -8.59 -0.24 -15.31
N GLY A 93 -8.92 -1.16 -14.40
CA GLY A 93 -7.94 -1.96 -13.66
C GLY A 93 -7.06 -2.80 -14.57
N ASN A 94 -7.63 -3.45 -15.59
CA ASN A 94 -6.87 -4.22 -16.57
C ASN A 94 -5.96 -3.37 -17.47
N LEU A 95 -6.37 -2.15 -17.80
CA LEU A 95 -5.63 -1.27 -18.71
C LEU A 95 -4.55 -0.45 -17.99
N LEU A 96 -4.80 0.00 -16.77
CA LEU A 96 -3.96 0.97 -16.07
C LEU A 96 -3.28 0.42 -14.82
N GLY A 97 -3.93 -0.49 -14.10
CA GLY A 97 -3.47 -0.99 -12.81
C GLY A 97 -3.60 0.04 -11.67
N HIS A 98 -3.59 -0.45 -10.42
CA HIS A 98 -3.88 0.36 -9.23
C HIS A 98 -2.90 1.52 -9.00
N ILE A 99 -1.61 1.40 -9.38
CA ILE A 99 -0.63 2.48 -9.21
C ILE A 99 -1.04 3.71 -10.01
N VAL A 100 -1.33 3.54 -11.30
CA VAL A 100 -1.72 4.64 -12.18
C VAL A 100 -3.06 5.23 -11.75
N ILE A 101 -4.04 4.37 -11.43
CA ILE A 101 -5.35 4.79 -10.91
C ILE A 101 -5.19 5.58 -9.60
N GLY A 102 -4.36 5.10 -8.67
CA GLY A 102 -4.07 5.79 -7.41
C GLY A 102 -3.43 7.16 -7.61
N LEU A 103 -2.48 7.28 -8.54
CA LEU A 103 -1.89 8.57 -8.92
C LEU A 103 -2.91 9.53 -9.52
N GLN A 104 -3.84 9.06 -10.34
CA GLN A 104 -4.91 9.90 -10.88
C GLN A 104 -5.86 10.38 -9.78
N MET A 105 -6.23 9.50 -8.84
CA MET A 105 -7.06 9.87 -7.69
C MET A 105 -6.36 10.94 -6.84
N LEU A 106 -5.07 10.77 -6.57
CA LEU A 106 -4.27 11.72 -5.82
C LEU A 106 -4.15 13.08 -6.55
N ALA A 107 -3.96 13.06 -7.87
CA ALA A 107 -3.85 14.28 -8.68
C ALA A 107 -5.16 15.09 -8.69
N ILE A 108 -6.30 14.41 -8.80
CA ILE A 108 -7.62 15.07 -8.77
C ILE A 108 -7.83 15.75 -7.41
N GLU A 109 -7.56 15.04 -6.32
CA GLU A 109 -7.72 15.58 -4.98
C GLU A 109 -6.78 16.76 -4.70
N ALA A 110 -5.51 16.64 -5.12
CA ALA A 110 -4.54 17.71 -4.97
C ALA A 110 -4.94 18.98 -5.74
N ALA A 111 -5.47 18.83 -6.95
CA ALA A 111 -5.96 19.95 -7.74
C ALA A 111 -7.20 20.61 -7.09
N GLU A 112 -8.13 19.82 -6.55
CA GLU A 112 -9.31 20.36 -5.84
C GLU A 112 -8.92 21.13 -4.57
N GLN A 113 -7.83 20.73 -3.92
CA GLN A 113 -7.30 21.40 -2.73
C GLN A 113 -6.28 22.51 -3.04
N HIS A 114 -5.93 22.73 -4.31
CA HIS A 114 -4.91 23.69 -4.76
C HIS A 114 -3.52 23.42 -4.15
N VAL A 115 -3.11 22.15 -4.06
CA VAL A 115 -1.81 21.71 -3.54
C VAL A 115 -1.00 20.90 -4.55
N ASP A 116 -1.43 20.84 -5.79
CA ASP A 116 -0.86 20.03 -6.88
C ASP A 116 0.53 20.48 -7.35
N ASP A 117 1.00 21.66 -6.95
CA ASP A 117 2.35 22.18 -7.21
C ASP A 117 3.31 22.05 -6.01
N THR A 118 2.82 21.56 -4.84
CA THR A 118 3.61 21.48 -3.61
C THR A 118 4.65 20.35 -3.64
N GLU A 119 5.66 20.44 -2.78
CA GLU A 119 6.66 19.40 -2.60
C GLU A 119 6.06 18.15 -1.95
N GLU A 120 5.15 18.35 -1.01
CA GLU A 120 4.41 17.29 -0.32
C GLU A 120 3.62 16.42 -1.29
N TYR A 121 2.88 17.03 -2.22
CA TYR A 121 2.18 16.30 -3.28
C TYR A 121 3.14 15.52 -4.19
N LYS A 122 4.25 16.14 -4.60
CA LYS A 122 5.25 15.50 -5.48
C LYS A 122 5.90 14.30 -4.79
N THR A 123 6.28 14.45 -3.52
CA THR A 123 6.91 13.38 -2.75
C THR A 123 5.93 12.27 -2.42
N LEU A 124 4.68 12.57 -2.05
CA LEU A 124 3.63 11.57 -1.84
C LEU A 124 3.30 10.81 -3.13
N SER A 125 3.18 11.52 -4.26
CA SER A 125 3.00 10.89 -5.58
C SER A 125 4.17 9.97 -5.92
N HIS A 126 5.41 10.34 -5.55
CA HIS A 126 6.57 9.49 -5.73
C HIS A 126 6.49 8.21 -4.88
N LEU A 127 6.03 8.29 -3.62
CA LEU A 127 5.81 7.10 -2.81
C LEU A 127 4.82 6.14 -3.48
N VAL A 128 3.68 6.65 -3.93
CA VAL A 128 2.66 5.84 -4.63
C VAL A 128 3.22 5.26 -5.94
N ALA A 129 3.97 6.03 -6.71
CA ALA A 129 4.55 5.58 -7.99
C ALA A 129 5.63 4.51 -7.83
N SER A 130 6.32 4.47 -6.68
CA SER A 130 7.53 3.66 -6.49
C SER A 130 7.39 2.54 -5.44
N HIS A 131 6.20 2.34 -4.86
CA HIS A 131 6.05 1.41 -3.73
C HIS A 131 6.36 -0.06 -4.05
N HIS A 132 6.20 -0.53 -5.29
CA HIS A 132 6.66 -1.86 -5.69
C HIS A 132 8.19 -1.98 -5.78
N GLY A 133 8.94 -0.87 -5.72
CA GLY A 133 10.39 -0.81 -5.62
C GLY A 133 11.12 -0.93 -6.94
N GLU A 134 10.81 -1.92 -7.76
CA GLU A 134 11.50 -2.23 -9.01
C GLU A 134 10.57 -2.10 -10.22
N LEU A 135 11.14 -1.71 -11.37
CA LEU A 135 10.39 -1.59 -12.63
C LEU A 135 9.81 -2.95 -13.06
N GLU A 136 10.51 -4.04 -12.78
CA GLU A 136 10.06 -5.41 -13.07
C GLU A 136 8.79 -5.80 -12.30
N PHE A 137 8.55 -5.16 -11.16
CA PHE A 137 7.35 -5.36 -10.35
C PHE A 137 6.21 -4.41 -10.69
N GLY A 138 6.36 -3.63 -11.76
CA GLY A 138 5.34 -2.73 -12.28
C GLY A 138 5.36 -1.32 -11.68
N SER A 139 6.37 -0.96 -10.87
CA SER A 139 6.57 0.44 -10.48
C SER A 139 6.91 1.29 -11.69
N PRO A 140 6.20 2.41 -11.94
CA PRO A 140 6.59 3.37 -12.96
C PRO A 140 7.96 4.02 -12.71
N LYS A 141 8.40 4.02 -11.45
CA LYS A 141 9.65 4.61 -10.98
C LYS A 141 10.21 3.83 -9.79
N GLU A 142 11.54 3.76 -9.67
CA GLU A 142 12.20 3.22 -8.48
C GLU A 142 12.22 4.26 -7.35
N PRO A 143 12.27 3.83 -6.06
CA PRO A 143 12.37 4.72 -4.91
C PRO A 143 13.59 5.65 -5.02
N ALA A 144 13.41 6.93 -4.67
CA ALA A 144 14.48 7.93 -4.72
C ALA A 144 14.58 8.78 -3.43
N ILE A 145 13.69 8.57 -2.47
CA ILE A 145 13.74 9.21 -1.14
C ILE A 145 13.58 8.15 -0.06
N MET A 146 14.02 8.47 1.14
CA MET A 146 14.12 7.50 2.25
C MET A 146 12.77 6.87 2.60
N GLU A 147 11.71 7.66 2.65
CA GLU A 147 10.35 7.19 2.92
C GLU A 147 9.81 6.26 1.84
N ALA A 148 10.19 6.45 0.57
CA ALA A 148 9.80 5.57 -0.53
C ALA A 148 10.50 4.21 -0.43
N PHE A 149 11.79 4.16 -0.06
CA PHE A 149 12.48 2.91 0.27
C PHE A 149 11.85 2.23 1.47
N ALA A 150 11.54 2.97 2.54
CA ALA A 150 10.90 2.43 3.73
C ALA A 150 9.53 1.83 3.38
N LEU A 151 8.69 2.55 2.63
CA LEU A 151 7.39 2.06 2.18
C LEU A 151 7.52 0.77 1.39
N HIS A 152 8.43 0.71 0.41
CA HIS A 152 8.70 -0.49 -0.38
C HIS A 152 9.08 -1.69 0.50
N PHE A 153 10.02 -1.52 1.44
CA PHE A 153 10.44 -2.62 2.31
C PHE A 153 9.35 -3.06 3.29
N ILE A 154 8.55 -2.14 3.79
CA ILE A 154 7.41 -2.43 4.67
C ILE A 154 6.33 -3.22 3.91
N ASP A 155 5.97 -2.79 2.72
CA ASP A 155 5.01 -3.49 1.85
C ASP A 155 5.52 -4.89 1.47
N LEU A 156 6.76 -4.99 1.02
CA LEU A 156 7.40 -6.26 0.71
C LEU A 156 7.44 -7.19 1.93
N ALA A 157 7.78 -6.66 3.10
CA ALA A 157 7.81 -7.44 4.33
C ALA A 157 6.42 -7.99 4.68
N ASP A 158 5.38 -7.16 4.70
CA ASP A 158 4.03 -7.61 5.02
C ASP A 158 3.49 -8.60 3.97
N SER A 159 3.67 -8.31 2.67
CA SER A 159 3.24 -9.18 1.58
C SER A 159 3.85 -10.59 1.64
N LYS A 160 5.03 -10.74 2.24
CA LYS A 160 5.70 -12.05 2.44
C LYS A 160 5.40 -12.66 3.80
N MET A 161 5.45 -11.87 4.87
CA MET A 161 5.34 -12.39 6.23
C MET A 161 3.91 -12.77 6.63
N ALA A 162 2.90 -12.04 6.15
CA ALA A 162 1.51 -12.34 6.49
C ALA A 162 1.07 -13.75 6.02
N PRO A 163 1.28 -14.16 4.76
CA PRO A 163 0.95 -15.54 4.34
C PRO A 163 1.84 -16.61 5.00
N ILE A 164 3.12 -16.31 5.29
CA ILE A 164 3.99 -17.20 6.05
C ILE A 164 3.41 -17.45 7.44
N SER A 165 3.12 -16.38 8.18
CA SER A 165 2.57 -16.45 9.52
C SER A 165 1.24 -17.21 9.56
N ALA A 166 0.33 -16.90 8.63
CA ALA A 166 -0.95 -17.58 8.55
C ALA A 166 -0.84 -19.08 8.28
N GLU A 167 0.14 -19.50 7.49
CA GLU A 167 0.34 -20.91 7.16
C GLU A 167 1.10 -21.67 8.27
N ILE A 168 2.08 -21.05 8.89
CA ILE A 168 2.81 -21.63 10.03
C ILE A 168 1.89 -21.90 11.23
N LEU A 169 0.93 -20.99 11.49
CA LEU A 169 -0.08 -21.18 12.56
C LEU A 169 -0.96 -22.42 12.36
N LYS A 170 -1.11 -22.92 11.12
CA LYS A 170 -1.86 -24.14 10.79
C LYS A 170 -0.96 -25.39 10.73
N THR A 171 0.35 -25.20 10.70
CA THR A 171 1.32 -26.26 10.48
C THR A 171 1.67 -26.94 11.81
N GLN A 172 1.73 -28.27 11.83
CA GLN A 172 2.17 -29.01 13.01
C GLN A 172 3.65 -28.73 13.30
N LYS A 173 4.00 -28.62 14.58
CA LYS A 173 5.38 -28.42 15.00
C LYS A 173 6.27 -29.55 14.48
N GLY A 174 7.36 -29.19 13.82
CA GLY A 174 8.31 -30.13 13.24
C GLY A 174 7.91 -30.67 11.85
N ALA A 175 6.93 -30.03 11.19
CA ALA A 175 6.54 -30.35 9.82
C ALA A 175 6.75 -29.14 8.90
N TYR A 176 6.79 -29.39 7.58
CA TYR A 176 6.74 -28.32 6.58
C TYR A 176 5.29 -27.87 6.36
N SER A 177 5.14 -26.60 6.09
CA SER A 177 3.85 -25.99 5.71
C SER A 177 3.36 -26.48 4.33
N SER A 178 2.09 -26.23 4.02
CA SER A 178 1.62 -26.28 2.64
C SER A 178 2.37 -25.26 1.76
N PRO A 179 2.46 -25.48 0.44
CA PRO A 179 3.10 -24.55 -0.49
C PRO A 179 2.44 -23.19 -0.48
N ILE A 180 3.20 -22.13 -0.21
CA ILE A 180 2.71 -20.74 -0.12
C ILE A 180 2.84 -20.07 -1.49
N THR A 181 1.72 -19.68 -2.08
CA THR A 181 1.64 -19.12 -3.46
C THR A 181 2.51 -17.87 -3.62
N SER A 182 2.47 -16.93 -2.67
CA SER A 182 3.25 -15.68 -2.69
C SER A 182 4.77 -15.90 -2.54
N LEU A 183 5.21 -17.13 -2.27
CA LEU A 183 6.61 -17.56 -2.18
C LEU A 183 7.00 -18.52 -3.30
N ASN A 184 6.41 -18.38 -4.49
CA ASN A 184 6.65 -19.29 -5.59
C ASN A 184 6.42 -20.78 -5.21
N ARG A 185 5.36 -21.02 -4.41
CA ARG A 185 4.96 -22.35 -3.90
C ARG A 185 6.01 -23.02 -3.02
N LYS A 186 6.86 -22.28 -2.34
CA LYS A 186 7.77 -22.84 -1.34
C LYS A 186 7.00 -23.22 -0.09
N SER A 187 7.43 -24.32 0.55
CA SER A 187 7.01 -24.73 1.90
C SER A 187 8.03 -24.24 2.93
N ILE A 188 7.56 -23.85 4.10
CA ILE A 188 8.37 -23.35 5.23
C ILE A 188 8.34 -24.37 6.36
N TYR A 189 9.47 -24.53 7.04
CA TYR A 189 9.62 -25.43 8.21
C TYR A 189 9.42 -24.68 9.51
#